data_97d87c63a82de0c4706920c972b5f80f
#
_entry.id   97d87c63a82de0c4706920c972b5f80f
#
_cell.length_a   1.000
_cell.length_b   1.000
_cell.length_c   1.000
_cell.angle_alpha   90.00
_cell.angle_beta   90.00
_cell.angle_gamma   90.00
#
_symmetry.space_group_name_H-M   'P 1'
#
loop_
_entity.id
_entity.type
_entity.pdbx_description
1 polymer ?
#
loop_
_entity_poly.entity_id
_entity_poly.type
_entity_poly.pdbx_seq_one_letter_code
_entity_poly.pdbx_strand_id
1 'polypeptide(L)'
;VVREYSWLHSELVPYIYSHTVEAHRGGKPLMRPLDKGKYHYLFGDDLLVAPIYRDSETSEVVLPAGKWRYWFNDAEVIEGPKTFTRNFPMDEYPVYVRDGAILPMNVRRDYTGIGAKDWEGMLALNIYPAADSRFTVHHTDNPGQLTVTVKKDQGVSVKLEGVAKPHVLRVLVDAKPASVTRDGAPLAEGTDWTHDAEKRRVVVKCPLAATGQYVIR
;
A
#
# COMPACT_ATOMS: atom_id res chain seq x y z
N VAL A 1 -14.28 -13.25 -8.25
CA VAL A 1 -12.95 -12.96 -8.85
C VAL A 1 -13.01 -11.65 -9.64
N VAL A 2 -13.64 -11.56 -10.84
CA VAL A 2 -13.63 -10.35 -11.72
C VAL A 2 -14.04 -9.10 -10.97
N ARG A 3 -15.14 -9.14 -10.21
CA ARG A 3 -15.65 -8.00 -9.44
C ARG A 3 -14.63 -7.49 -8.42
N GLU A 4 -13.95 -8.37 -7.71
CA GLU A 4 -12.97 -8.01 -6.68
C GLU A 4 -11.72 -7.33 -7.27
N TYR A 5 -11.24 -7.85 -8.41
CA TYR A 5 -10.11 -7.22 -9.10
C TYR A 5 -10.49 -5.89 -9.77
N SER A 6 -11.74 -5.74 -10.24
CA SER A 6 -12.24 -4.45 -10.69
C SER A 6 -12.29 -3.43 -9.55
N TRP A 7 -12.66 -3.87 -8.35
CA TRP A 7 -12.61 -3.02 -7.16
C TRP A 7 -11.19 -2.68 -6.76
N LEU A 8 -10.29 -3.67 -6.72
CA LEU A 8 -8.87 -3.44 -6.43
C LEU A 8 -8.25 -2.44 -7.41
N HIS A 9 -8.58 -2.55 -8.70
CA HIS A 9 -8.15 -1.58 -9.69
C HIS A 9 -8.67 -0.17 -9.36
N SER A 10 -9.94 -0.04 -9.01
CA SER A 10 -10.54 1.25 -8.62
C SER A 10 -9.93 1.81 -7.34
N GLU A 11 -9.56 0.95 -6.39
CA GLU A 11 -8.86 1.36 -5.17
C GLU A 11 -7.45 1.85 -5.46
N LEU A 12 -6.75 1.21 -6.38
CA LEU A 12 -5.39 1.58 -6.76
C LEU A 12 -5.32 2.84 -7.64
N VAL A 13 -6.44 3.46 -8.01
CA VAL A 13 -6.43 4.68 -8.85
C VAL A 13 -5.50 5.77 -8.33
N PRO A 14 -5.43 6.11 -7.04
CA PRO A 14 -4.47 7.12 -6.56
C PRO A 14 -3.00 6.72 -6.79
N TYR A 15 -2.69 5.43 -6.63
CA TYR A 15 -1.36 4.89 -6.91
C TYR A 15 -1.04 4.93 -8.41
N ILE A 16 -1.94 4.42 -9.23
CA ILE A 16 -1.82 4.38 -10.70
C ILE A 16 -1.65 5.79 -11.27
N TYR A 17 -2.53 6.70 -10.88
CA TYR A 17 -2.54 8.08 -11.35
C TYR A 17 -1.23 8.79 -10.97
N SER A 18 -0.76 8.62 -9.75
CA SER A 18 0.48 9.24 -9.29
C SER A 18 1.67 8.79 -10.13
N HIS A 19 1.82 7.48 -10.38
CA HIS A 19 2.87 6.97 -11.26
C HIS A 19 2.71 7.41 -12.72
N THR A 20 1.48 7.55 -13.20
CA THR A 20 1.21 8.02 -14.57
C THR A 20 1.60 9.48 -14.74
N VAL A 21 1.31 10.33 -13.75
CA VAL A 21 1.76 11.73 -13.75
C VAL A 21 3.27 11.83 -13.76
N GLU A 22 3.96 11.03 -12.94
CA GLU A 22 5.43 11.02 -12.92
C GLU A 22 6.01 10.50 -14.25
N ALA A 23 5.41 9.46 -14.84
CA ALA A 23 5.82 8.95 -16.16
C ALA A 23 5.63 10.02 -17.26
N HIS A 24 4.53 10.77 -17.23
CA HIS A 24 4.29 11.88 -18.16
C HIS A 24 5.34 13.00 -18.02
N ARG A 25 5.90 13.19 -16.83
CA ARG A 25 6.98 14.16 -16.54
C ARG A 25 8.38 13.64 -16.87
N GLY A 26 8.50 12.53 -17.55
CA GLY A 26 9.78 11.90 -17.93
C GLY A 26 10.32 10.89 -16.92
N GLY A 27 9.52 10.52 -15.91
CA GLY A 27 9.86 9.45 -14.99
C GLY A 27 9.66 8.05 -15.58
N LYS A 28 9.73 7.04 -14.71
CA LYS A 28 9.60 5.64 -15.13
C LYS A 28 8.17 5.30 -15.53
N PRO A 29 7.97 4.44 -16.56
CA PRO A 29 6.64 3.90 -16.86
C PRO A 29 6.02 3.14 -15.69
N LEU A 30 4.69 3.18 -15.59
CA LEU A 30 3.95 2.46 -14.55
C LEU A 30 4.19 0.94 -14.62
N MET A 31 4.17 0.36 -15.82
CA MET A 31 4.44 -1.07 -16.02
C MET A 31 5.84 -1.23 -16.59
N ARG A 32 6.66 -2.01 -15.91
CA ARG A 32 8.05 -2.28 -16.30
C ARG A 32 8.32 -3.78 -16.27
N PRO A 33 8.51 -4.41 -17.44
CA PRO A 33 8.88 -5.82 -17.51
C PRO A 33 10.16 -6.09 -16.71
N LEU A 34 10.23 -7.27 -16.11
CA LEU A 34 11.47 -7.77 -15.51
C LEU A 34 12.30 -8.52 -16.56
N ASP A 35 13.63 -8.48 -16.41
CA ASP A 35 14.56 -9.23 -17.26
C ASP A 35 14.43 -10.76 -17.08
N LYS A 36 13.93 -11.18 -15.91
CA LYS A 36 13.70 -12.58 -15.55
C LYS A 36 12.25 -12.80 -15.15
N GLY A 37 11.76 -14.01 -15.40
CA GLY A 37 10.35 -14.35 -15.17
C GLY A 37 9.48 -13.99 -16.38
N LYS A 38 8.85 -15.01 -16.97
CA LYS A 38 8.01 -14.80 -18.15
C LYS A 38 6.79 -13.97 -17.80
N TYR A 39 6.64 -12.83 -18.46
CA TYR A 39 5.58 -11.84 -18.25
C TYR A 39 5.57 -11.15 -16.88
N HIS A 40 6.58 -11.35 -16.05
CA HIS A 40 6.69 -10.64 -14.79
C HIS A 40 6.96 -9.16 -15.02
N TYR A 41 6.34 -8.31 -14.23
CA TYR A 41 6.53 -6.86 -14.28
C TYR A 41 6.39 -6.19 -12.93
N LEU A 42 7.05 -5.05 -12.78
CA LEU A 42 6.76 -4.10 -11.72
C LEU A 42 5.58 -3.23 -12.14
N PHE A 43 4.65 -3.03 -11.22
CA PHE A 43 3.54 -2.11 -11.35
C PHE A 43 3.74 -0.97 -10.34
N GLY A 44 4.17 0.19 -10.85
CA GLY A 44 4.80 1.22 -10.03
C GLY A 44 6.15 0.73 -9.48
N ASP A 45 6.61 1.32 -8.38
CA ASP A 45 7.87 0.93 -7.75
C ASP A 45 7.70 -0.13 -6.65
N ASP A 46 6.46 -0.38 -6.21
CA ASP A 46 6.17 -1.11 -4.99
C ASP A 46 5.43 -2.44 -5.18
N LEU A 47 4.87 -2.67 -6.36
CA LEU A 47 4.15 -3.90 -6.67
C LEU A 47 4.86 -4.71 -7.75
N LEU A 48 4.95 -6.02 -7.53
CA LEU A 48 5.40 -6.98 -8.53
C LEU A 48 4.24 -7.89 -8.88
N VAL A 49 4.03 -8.11 -10.17
CA VAL A 49 3.00 -9.00 -10.70
C VAL A 49 3.66 -10.12 -11.49
N ALA A 50 3.30 -11.36 -11.16
CA ALA A 50 3.77 -12.56 -11.83
C ALA A 50 2.58 -13.29 -12.49
N PRO A 51 2.14 -12.90 -13.71
CA PRO A 51 0.93 -13.42 -14.31
C PRO A 51 0.94 -14.93 -14.51
N ILE A 52 -0.17 -15.58 -14.17
CA ILE A 52 -0.44 -16.97 -14.52
C ILE A 52 -0.86 -17.00 -16.01
N TYR A 53 -0.08 -17.65 -16.85
CA TYR A 53 -0.27 -17.68 -18.30
C TYR A 53 -0.37 -19.09 -18.88
N ARG A 54 -0.37 -20.08 -18.03
CA ARG A 54 -0.53 -21.50 -18.37
C ARG A 54 -1.69 -22.08 -17.58
N ASP A 55 -2.36 -23.05 -18.14
CA ASP A 55 -3.29 -23.92 -17.43
C ASP A 55 -2.47 -24.90 -16.58
N SER A 56 -2.18 -24.50 -15.35
CA SER A 56 -1.36 -25.24 -14.41
C SER A 56 -1.73 -24.83 -13.00
N GLU A 57 -1.75 -25.79 -12.09
CA GLU A 57 -1.98 -25.54 -10.66
C GLU A 57 -0.84 -24.73 -10.02
N THR A 58 0.34 -24.72 -10.63
CA THR A 58 1.51 -24.02 -10.12
C THR A 58 2.02 -22.97 -11.09
N SER A 59 2.55 -21.88 -10.56
CA SER A 59 3.21 -20.83 -11.33
C SER A 59 4.57 -20.50 -10.73
N GLU A 60 5.54 -20.26 -11.61
CA GLU A 60 6.84 -19.77 -11.21
C GLU A 60 6.75 -18.28 -10.86
N VAL A 61 7.41 -17.90 -9.78
CA VAL A 61 7.57 -16.52 -9.34
C VAL A 61 9.06 -16.19 -9.27
N VAL A 62 9.43 -15.10 -9.89
CA VAL A 62 10.79 -14.54 -9.85
C VAL A 62 10.75 -13.20 -9.15
N LEU A 63 11.26 -13.14 -7.94
CA LEU A 63 11.38 -11.91 -7.17
C LEU A 63 12.78 -11.30 -7.36
N PRO A 64 12.89 -10.01 -7.67
CA PRO A 64 14.17 -9.30 -7.67
C PRO A 64 14.68 -9.08 -6.24
N ALA A 65 15.89 -8.55 -6.10
CA ALA A 65 16.47 -8.21 -4.82
C ALA A 65 15.54 -7.30 -3.99
N GLY A 66 15.52 -7.54 -2.66
CA GLY A 66 14.67 -6.86 -1.70
C GLY A 66 13.78 -7.80 -0.93
N LYS A 67 12.97 -7.25 -0.02
CA LYS A 67 11.99 -8.01 0.75
C LYS A 67 10.61 -7.77 0.17
N TRP A 68 9.89 -8.85 -0.07
CA TRP A 68 8.60 -8.87 -0.71
C TRP A 68 7.58 -9.57 0.17
N ARG A 69 6.32 -9.11 0.13
CA ARG A 69 5.20 -9.69 0.84
C ARG A 69 4.14 -10.12 -0.16
N TYR A 70 3.59 -11.29 0.06
CA TYR A 70 2.47 -11.75 -0.74
C TYR A 70 1.23 -10.90 -0.44
N TRP A 71 0.57 -10.37 -1.47
CA TRP A 71 -0.55 -9.45 -1.30
C TRP A 71 -1.70 -10.00 -0.45
N PHE A 72 -2.02 -11.28 -0.64
CA PHE A 72 -3.13 -11.95 0.05
C PHE A 72 -2.74 -12.52 1.43
N ASN A 73 -1.46 -12.60 1.71
CA ASN A 73 -0.91 -12.98 3.01
C ASN A 73 0.39 -12.19 3.27
N ASP A 74 0.25 -10.94 3.67
CA ASP A 74 1.38 -10.03 3.88
C ASP A 74 2.20 -10.33 5.16
N ALA A 75 1.79 -11.35 5.93
CA ALA A 75 2.61 -11.92 6.98
C ALA A 75 3.81 -12.69 6.43
N GLU A 76 3.67 -13.26 5.23
CA GLU A 76 4.73 -13.98 4.53
C GLU A 76 5.72 -12.99 3.92
N VAL A 77 6.97 -13.01 4.43
CA VAL A 77 8.08 -12.22 3.91
C VAL A 77 9.01 -13.11 3.13
N ILE A 78 9.28 -12.76 1.87
CA ILE A 78 10.19 -13.49 0.99
C ILE A 78 11.34 -12.55 0.63
N GLU A 79 12.55 -12.99 0.93
CA GLU A 79 13.76 -12.25 0.57
C GLU A 79 14.23 -12.67 -0.82
N GLY A 80 14.36 -11.69 -1.70
CA GLY A 80 14.91 -11.83 -3.05
C GLY A 80 16.39 -11.38 -3.13
N PRO A 81 17.10 -11.72 -4.22
CA PRO A 81 16.56 -12.37 -5.43
C PRO A 81 16.20 -13.85 -5.20
N LYS A 82 15.00 -14.26 -5.61
CA LYS A 82 14.52 -15.62 -5.41
C LYS A 82 13.61 -16.06 -6.56
N THR A 83 13.79 -17.29 -7.01
CA THR A 83 12.87 -17.98 -7.91
C THR A 83 12.28 -19.17 -7.18
N PHE A 84 10.97 -19.33 -7.25
CA PHE A 84 10.26 -20.45 -6.62
C PHE A 84 8.98 -20.74 -7.40
N THR A 85 8.44 -21.93 -7.18
CA THR A 85 7.15 -22.35 -7.73
C THR A 85 6.14 -22.45 -6.59
N ARG A 86 4.93 -21.96 -6.83
CA ARG A 86 3.85 -21.97 -5.84
C ARG A 86 2.53 -22.29 -6.52
N ASN A 87 1.63 -22.95 -5.77
CA ASN A 87 0.23 -23.07 -6.13
C ASN A 87 -0.51 -21.80 -5.68
N PHE A 88 -1.36 -21.26 -6.56
CA PHE A 88 -2.20 -20.10 -6.26
C PHE A 88 -3.68 -20.51 -6.32
N PRO A 89 -4.48 -20.18 -5.29
CA PRO A 89 -5.93 -20.31 -5.36
C PRO A 89 -6.49 -19.59 -6.59
N MET A 90 -7.59 -20.08 -7.14
CA MET A 90 -8.20 -19.52 -8.36
C MET A 90 -8.71 -18.09 -8.21
N ASP A 91 -8.93 -17.65 -6.98
CA ASP A 91 -9.38 -16.31 -6.62
C ASP A 91 -8.22 -15.38 -6.23
N GLU A 92 -6.98 -15.88 -6.20
CA GLU A 92 -5.78 -15.09 -5.95
C GLU A 92 -4.96 -14.91 -7.21
N TYR A 93 -4.27 -13.79 -7.31
CA TYR A 93 -3.36 -13.46 -8.40
C TYR A 93 -1.98 -13.20 -7.83
N PRO A 94 -0.90 -13.69 -8.45
CA PRO A 94 0.46 -13.52 -7.90
C PRO A 94 0.90 -12.06 -7.89
N VAL A 95 0.56 -11.34 -6.83
CA VAL A 95 0.97 -9.97 -6.57
C VAL A 95 1.79 -9.92 -5.29
N TYR A 96 2.90 -9.21 -5.34
CA TYR A 96 3.81 -9.03 -4.21
C TYR A 96 4.05 -7.56 -3.95
N VAL A 97 4.04 -7.18 -2.68
CA VAL A 97 4.31 -5.82 -2.21
C VAL A 97 5.73 -5.76 -1.68
N ARG A 98 6.47 -4.75 -2.06
CA ARG A 98 7.82 -4.51 -1.53
C ARG A 98 7.77 -3.97 -0.10
N ASP A 99 8.65 -4.43 0.78
CA ASP A 99 8.88 -3.76 2.06
C ASP A 99 9.38 -2.32 1.81
N GLY A 100 8.85 -1.36 2.55
CA GLY A 100 9.04 0.08 2.32
C GLY A 100 7.95 0.72 1.46
N ALA A 101 7.00 -0.07 0.94
CA ALA A 101 5.92 0.43 0.10
C ALA A 101 5.00 1.41 0.83
N ILE A 102 4.59 2.44 0.08
CA ILE A 102 3.52 3.36 0.44
C ILE A 102 2.49 3.31 -0.70
N LEU A 103 1.35 2.67 -0.45
CA LEU A 103 0.31 2.49 -1.46
C LEU A 103 -0.88 3.41 -1.16
N PRO A 104 -1.00 4.56 -1.82
CA PRO A 104 -2.20 5.37 -1.74
C PRO A 104 -3.34 4.68 -2.49
N MET A 105 -4.47 4.54 -1.82
CA MET A 105 -5.64 3.84 -2.36
C MET A 105 -6.91 4.63 -2.04
N ASN A 106 -7.93 4.45 -2.84
CA ASN A 106 -9.28 4.86 -2.48
C ASN A 106 -9.82 3.95 -1.37
N VAL A 107 -10.57 4.51 -0.44
CA VAL A 107 -11.34 3.70 0.51
C VAL A 107 -12.53 3.12 -0.26
N ARG A 108 -12.73 1.81 -0.14
CA ARG A 108 -13.88 1.14 -0.75
C ARG A 108 -15.18 1.67 -0.14
N ARG A 109 -16.19 1.75 -1.00
CA ARG A 109 -17.51 2.23 -0.62
C ARG A 109 -18.39 1.10 -0.09
N ASP A 110 -19.32 1.46 0.76
CA ASP A 110 -20.25 0.54 1.42
C ASP A 110 -21.06 -0.32 0.42
N TYR A 111 -21.54 0.28 -0.67
CA TYR A 111 -22.30 -0.46 -1.70
C TYR A 111 -21.46 -1.48 -2.47
N THR A 112 -20.15 -1.45 -2.38
CA THR A 112 -19.27 -2.49 -2.91
C THR A 112 -19.09 -3.64 -1.93
N GLY A 113 -19.63 -3.52 -0.72
CA GLY A 113 -19.50 -4.47 0.37
C GLY A 113 -18.14 -4.44 1.05
N ILE A 114 -17.35 -3.37 0.83
CA ILE A 114 -15.96 -3.34 1.29
C ILE A 114 -15.61 -1.93 1.77
N GLY A 115 -15.61 -1.75 3.06
CA GLY A 115 -15.26 -0.52 3.75
C GLY A 115 -16.43 0.10 4.50
N ALA A 116 -16.11 0.91 5.47
CA ALA A 116 -17.09 1.62 6.26
C ALA A 116 -17.58 2.87 5.51
N LYS A 117 -18.88 3.11 5.54
CA LYS A 117 -19.53 4.24 4.86
C LYS A 117 -18.98 5.61 5.30
N ASP A 118 -18.60 5.71 6.55
CA ASP A 118 -18.00 6.90 7.15
C ASP A 118 -16.57 7.21 6.69
N TRP A 119 -15.97 6.31 5.91
CA TRP A 119 -14.64 6.48 5.31
C TRP A 119 -14.70 6.81 3.81
N GLU A 120 -15.91 6.94 3.26
CA GLU A 120 -16.10 7.30 1.85
C GLU A 120 -15.43 8.64 1.53
N GLY A 121 -14.69 8.66 0.43
CA GLY A 121 -13.95 9.85 -0.02
C GLY A 121 -12.62 10.10 0.69
N MET A 122 -12.24 9.31 1.69
CA MET A 122 -10.93 9.40 2.30
C MET A 122 -9.86 8.73 1.43
N LEU A 123 -8.63 9.23 1.55
CA LEU A 123 -7.45 8.59 0.99
C LEU A 123 -6.91 7.55 1.98
N ALA A 124 -6.85 6.29 1.58
CA ALA A 124 -6.17 5.26 2.37
C ALA A 124 -4.69 5.23 1.99
N LEU A 125 -3.81 5.23 2.98
CA LEU A 125 -2.37 5.05 2.83
C LEU A 125 -1.99 3.72 3.46
N ASN A 126 -1.84 2.68 2.65
CA ASN A 126 -1.34 1.38 3.09
C ASN A 126 0.18 1.43 3.13
N ILE A 127 0.76 1.33 4.32
CA ILE A 127 2.19 1.54 4.58
C ILE A 127 2.81 0.25 5.10
N TYR A 128 3.90 -0.17 4.47
CA TYR A 128 4.73 -1.33 4.81
C TYR A 128 6.12 -0.85 5.27
N PRO A 129 6.28 -0.39 6.52
CA PRO A 129 7.50 0.27 6.95
C PRO A 129 8.69 -0.69 6.98
N ALA A 130 9.79 -0.36 6.30
CA ALA A 130 11.02 -1.15 6.35
C ALA A 130 12.24 -0.28 6.71
N ALA A 131 12.39 0.83 6.02
CA ALA A 131 13.42 1.85 6.21
C ALA A 131 12.80 3.21 5.88
N ASP A 132 13.62 4.17 5.52
CA ASP A 132 13.14 5.44 5.01
C ASP A 132 12.50 5.24 3.63
N SER A 133 11.28 5.70 3.47
CA SER A 133 10.55 5.68 2.20
C SER A 133 9.75 6.94 1.97
N ARG A 134 9.46 7.24 0.70
CA ARG A 134 8.73 8.43 0.28
C ARG A 134 7.87 8.13 -0.92
N PHE A 135 6.67 8.69 -0.94
CA PHE A 135 5.75 8.65 -2.07
C PHE A 135 5.09 10.01 -2.28
N THR A 136 4.94 10.41 -3.54
CA THR A 136 4.18 11.61 -3.90
C THR A 136 2.84 11.19 -4.51
N VAL A 137 1.76 11.50 -3.80
CA VAL A 137 0.39 11.28 -4.27
C VAL A 137 -0.03 12.50 -5.08
N HIS A 138 -0.36 12.29 -6.35
CA HIS A 138 -1.02 13.27 -7.19
C HIS A 138 -2.54 13.09 -7.09
N HIS A 139 -3.26 14.14 -6.76
CA HIS A 139 -4.70 14.07 -6.63
C HIS A 139 -5.40 14.09 -7.99
N THR A 140 -6.42 13.25 -8.16
CA THR A 140 -7.17 13.14 -9.42
C THR A 140 -8.18 14.28 -9.64
N ASP A 141 -8.59 14.92 -8.56
CA ASP A 141 -9.68 15.91 -8.50
C ASP A 141 -9.21 17.33 -8.16
N ASN A 142 -7.91 17.51 -8.00
CA ASN A 142 -7.31 18.78 -7.58
C ASN A 142 -5.85 18.80 -8.04
N PRO A 143 -5.31 19.94 -8.52
CA PRO A 143 -3.94 20.02 -9.04
C PRO A 143 -2.85 19.90 -7.97
N GLY A 144 -3.21 19.65 -6.73
CA GLY A 144 -2.27 19.50 -5.63
C GLY A 144 -1.63 18.11 -5.54
N GLN A 145 -0.59 18.05 -4.73
CA GLN A 145 0.09 16.79 -4.40
C GLN A 145 0.31 16.67 -2.90
N LEU A 146 0.34 15.43 -2.40
CA LEU A 146 0.66 15.10 -1.03
C LEU A 146 1.94 14.27 -1.01
N THR A 147 2.95 14.72 -0.30
CA THR A 147 4.16 13.93 -0.03
C THR A 147 3.98 13.16 1.26
N VAL A 148 4.16 11.85 1.18
CA VAL A 148 4.16 10.93 2.33
C VAL A 148 5.60 10.46 2.53
N THR A 149 6.15 10.74 3.71
CA THR A 149 7.49 10.26 4.12
C THR A 149 7.33 9.34 5.32
N VAL A 150 7.91 8.15 5.23
CA VAL A 150 7.88 7.16 6.30
C VAL A 150 9.29 6.88 6.76
N LYS A 151 9.49 6.81 8.08
CA LYS A 151 10.75 6.40 8.70
C LYS A 151 10.46 5.30 9.72
N LYS A 152 11.28 4.25 9.70
CA LYS A 152 11.23 3.17 10.70
C LYS A 152 12.53 3.17 11.49
N ASP A 153 12.43 3.49 12.76
CA ASP A 153 13.52 3.48 13.73
C ASP A 153 13.02 2.79 15.03
N GLN A 154 12.92 3.48 16.13
CA GLN A 154 12.33 2.97 17.40
C GLN A 154 10.80 2.96 17.39
N GLY A 155 10.18 2.93 16.22
CA GLY A 155 8.78 3.01 15.91
C GLY A 155 8.60 3.40 14.45
N VAL A 156 7.39 3.79 14.08
CA VAL A 156 7.10 4.26 12.72
C VAL A 156 6.66 5.72 12.78
N SER A 157 7.35 6.57 12.01
CA SER A 157 6.95 7.95 11.78
C SER A 157 6.42 8.10 10.37
N VAL A 158 5.23 8.71 10.22
CA VAL A 158 4.58 9.02 8.95
C VAL A 158 4.37 10.53 8.89
N LYS A 159 5.05 11.21 7.97
CA LYS A 159 4.91 12.66 7.76
C LYS A 159 4.14 12.92 6.47
N LEU A 160 3.15 13.79 6.54
CA LEU A 160 2.32 14.24 5.43
C LEU A 160 2.59 15.73 5.17
N GLU A 161 2.95 16.08 3.93
CA GLU A 161 3.27 17.46 3.52
C GLU A 161 2.62 17.79 2.18
N GLY A 162 2.08 18.99 2.04
CA GLY A 162 1.43 19.47 0.82
C GLY A 162 -0.09 19.54 0.94
N VAL A 163 -0.81 19.21 -0.12
CA VAL A 163 -2.28 19.24 -0.14
C VAL A 163 -2.83 17.93 0.39
N ALA A 164 -3.30 17.95 1.62
CA ALA A 164 -3.90 16.78 2.27
C ALA A 164 -5.39 16.65 1.93
N LYS A 165 -5.87 15.41 2.05
CA LYS A 165 -7.29 15.04 2.09
C LYS A 165 -7.62 14.38 3.42
N PRO A 166 -8.90 14.22 3.78
CA PRO A 166 -9.28 13.25 4.79
C PRO A 166 -8.64 11.91 4.48
N HIS A 167 -8.03 11.27 5.47
CA HIS A 167 -7.21 10.10 5.20
C HIS A 167 -7.27 9.05 6.30
N VAL A 168 -6.91 7.84 5.92
CA VAL A 168 -6.73 6.70 6.82
C VAL A 168 -5.33 6.15 6.62
N LEU A 169 -4.53 6.15 7.67
CA LEU A 169 -3.25 5.43 7.68
C LEU A 169 -3.51 3.97 8.06
N ARG A 170 -2.99 3.03 7.29
CA ARG A 170 -2.99 1.60 7.58
C ARG A 170 -1.56 1.12 7.61
N VAL A 171 -0.96 1.18 8.79
CA VAL A 171 0.47 0.93 8.97
C VAL A 171 0.69 -0.48 9.48
N LEU A 172 1.49 -1.26 8.74
CA LEU A 172 1.91 -2.59 9.18
C LEU A 172 2.83 -2.45 10.39
N VAL A 173 2.52 -3.19 11.45
CA VAL A 173 3.30 -3.23 12.69
C VAL A 173 3.55 -4.66 13.12
N ASP A 174 4.63 -4.89 13.84
CA ASP A 174 4.98 -6.23 14.34
C ASP A 174 4.21 -6.57 15.63
N ALA A 175 3.79 -5.55 16.40
CA ALA A 175 3.02 -5.69 17.63
C ALA A 175 2.12 -4.47 17.81
N LYS A 176 1.16 -4.57 18.75
CA LYS A 176 0.33 -3.44 19.16
C LYS A 176 1.22 -2.32 19.73
N PRO A 177 1.14 -1.09 19.21
CA PRO A 177 1.91 0.02 19.75
C PRO A 177 1.38 0.45 21.12
N ALA A 178 2.27 0.98 21.94
CA ALA A 178 1.91 1.55 23.24
C ALA A 178 1.24 2.93 23.09
N SER A 179 1.56 3.65 22.01
CA SER A 179 1.03 5.00 21.78
C SER A 179 1.05 5.36 20.30
N VAL A 180 0.09 6.21 19.93
CA VAL A 180 0.07 6.91 18.64
C VAL A 180 -0.09 8.39 18.93
N THR A 181 0.75 9.22 18.30
CA THR A 181 0.67 10.68 18.43
C THR A 181 0.55 11.33 17.05
N ARG A 182 0.00 12.54 17.01
CA ARG A 182 0.05 13.43 15.85
C ARG A 182 0.58 14.78 16.26
N ASP A 183 1.64 15.25 15.62
CA ASP A 183 2.32 16.51 15.92
C ASP A 183 2.68 16.64 17.41
N GLY A 184 3.04 15.52 18.06
CA GLY A 184 3.35 15.41 19.46
C GLY A 184 2.15 15.26 20.40
N ALA A 185 0.91 15.51 19.93
CA ALA A 185 -0.30 15.31 20.70
C ALA A 185 -0.74 13.83 20.69
N PRO A 186 -1.11 13.24 21.84
CA PRO A 186 -1.56 11.85 21.88
C PRO A 186 -2.92 11.68 21.19
N LEU A 187 -3.08 10.58 20.47
CA LEU A 187 -4.33 10.15 19.89
C LEU A 187 -4.98 9.07 20.76
N ALA A 188 -6.30 9.12 20.87
CA ALA A 188 -7.07 8.19 21.70
C ALA A 188 -7.27 6.85 20.97
N GLU A 189 -6.90 5.76 21.64
CA GLU A 189 -7.21 4.41 21.17
C GLU A 189 -8.73 4.16 21.17
N GLY A 190 -9.23 3.49 20.14
CA GLY A 190 -10.65 3.19 19.95
C GLY A 190 -11.41 4.33 19.24
N THR A 191 -10.93 5.56 19.31
CA THR A 191 -11.56 6.73 18.65
C THR A 191 -10.75 7.20 17.45
N ASP A 192 -9.49 7.58 17.67
CA ASP A 192 -8.63 8.13 16.63
C ASP A 192 -7.82 7.06 15.94
N TRP A 193 -7.48 6.00 16.67
CA TRP A 193 -6.77 4.85 16.10
C TRP A 193 -7.21 3.53 16.73
N THR A 194 -7.00 2.46 15.97
CA THR A 194 -7.25 1.07 16.41
C THR A 194 -6.10 0.18 15.98
N HIS A 195 -5.95 -0.96 16.65
CA HIS A 195 -5.04 -2.02 16.26
C HIS A 195 -5.82 -3.26 15.84
N ASP A 196 -5.67 -3.64 14.59
CA ASP A 196 -6.15 -4.91 14.05
C ASP A 196 -5.02 -5.95 14.22
N ALA A 197 -5.16 -6.82 15.20
CA ALA A 197 -4.14 -7.82 15.54
C ALA A 197 -4.03 -8.92 14.46
N GLU A 198 -5.14 -9.29 13.82
CA GLU A 198 -5.16 -10.31 12.77
C GLU A 198 -4.40 -9.83 11.52
N LYS A 199 -4.65 -8.61 11.09
CA LYS A 199 -3.98 -7.99 9.95
C LYS A 199 -2.69 -7.29 10.31
N ARG A 200 -2.34 -7.27 11.59
CA ARG A 200 -1.16 -6.55 12.12
C ARG A 200 -1.10 -5.09 11.65
N ARG A 201 -2.25 -4.38 11.74
CA ARG A 201 -2.37 -3.00 11.26
C ARG A 201 -2.72 -2.06 12.39
N VAL A 202 -1.99 -0.96 12.48
CA VAL A 202 -2.49 0.25 13.13
C VAL A 202 -3.27 1.03 12.09
N VAL A 203 -4.50 1.34 12.42
CA VAL A 203 -5.40 2.14 11.58
C VAL A 203 -5.62 3.47 12.28
N VAL A 204 -5.16 4.56 11.68
CA VAL A 204 -5.38 5.93 12.19
C VAL A 204 -6.32 6.65 11.24
N LYS A 205 -7.43 7.15 11.76
CA LYS A 205 -8.45 7.86 10.99
C LYS A 205 -8.31 9.36 11.21
N CYS A 206 -8.16 10.12 10.13
CA CYS A 206 -8.16 11.57 10.15
C CYS A 206 -9.23 12.12 9.20
N PRO A 207 -10.42 12.51 9.72
CA PRO A 207 -11.52 13.02 8.90
C PRO A 207 -11.27 14.42 8.36
N LEU A 208 -10.20 15.06 8.78
CA LEU A 208 -9.83 16.40 8.35
C LEU A 208 -8.81 16.34 7.20
N ALA A 209 -8.91 17.26 6.26
CA ALA A 209 -7.91 17.47 5.22
C ALA A 209 -6.68 18.18 5.81
N ALA A 210 -5.89 17.47 6.61
CA ALA A 210 -4.80 18.06 7.37
C ALA A 210 -3.49 17.29 7.15
N THR A 211 -2.38 18.02 7.07
CA THR A 211 -1.01 17.52 7.13
C THR A 211 -0.59 17.26 8.57
N GLY A 212 0.57 16.71 8.79
CA GLY A 212 1.15 16.49 10.11
C GLY A 212 2.08 15.29 10.17
N GLN A 213 2.65 15.06 11.34
CA GLN A 213 3.52 13.93 11.61
C GLN A 213 2.87 12.98 12.61
N TYR A 214 2.63 11.76 12.18
CA TYR A 214 2.17 10.67 13.04
C TYR A 214 3.39 9.88 13.53
N VAL A 215 3.38 9.51 14.82
CA VAL A 215 4.40 8.64 15.41
C VAL A 215 3.71 7.49 16.14
N ILE A 216 4.07 6.27 15.77
CA ILE A 216 3.54 4.99 16.26
C ILE A 216 4.67 4.28 17.02
N ARG A 217 4.50 4.02 18.32
CA ARG A 217 5.51 3.43 19.21
C ARG A 217 4.96 2.31 20.07
#